data_6e3d74509eb056f1de00d0ac08f5035c
#
_entry.id   6e3d74509eb056f1de00d0ac08f5035c
#
_cell.length_a   1.000
_cell.length_b   1.000
_cell.length_c   1.000
_cell.angle_alpha   90.00
_cell.angle_beta   90.00
_cell.angle_gamma   90.00
#
_symmetry.space_group_name_H-M   'P 1'
#
loop_
_entity.id
_entity.type
_entity.pdbx_description
1 polymer ?
#
loop_
_entity_poly.entity_id
_entity_poly.type
_entity_poly.pdbx_seq_one_letter_code
_entity_poly.pdbx_strand_id
1 'polypeptide(L)'
;MRSFKAYFKKEILESVRGNKYLILFVGTIFWALLDPLVLKLLPLLLKNYLPADLTVLFSTFNRDTAFQTFLKDLFQIGTIIIALTLMGLLSNEVSLKKLVFPYSRGANPAGVVLAKYIHYTVTISLFILIAFLTNYFYINRLFTGGMLSIEIALKSSLLYILYYSVLLSILLCLSSLFKRGLIAGITVLVLGYTLSIFNQFKVVRAYLPNYLLFKAADIGHIFDNSLIPTVIISFCIIILLIFFSILRMKKIDVA
;
A
#
# COMPACT_ATOMS: atom_id res chain seq x y z
N MET A 1 8.68 26.16 -5.79
CA MET A 1 7.31 26.02 -5.24
C MET A 1 6.18 26.09 -6.27
N ARG A 2 6.25 26.93 -7.33
CA ARG A 2 5.19 27.03 -8.35
C ARG A 2 4.94 25.70 -9.08
N SER A 3 5.98 25.01 -9.53
CA SER A 3 5.87 23.71 -10.22
C SER A 3 5.19 22.63 -9.35
N PHE A 4 5.51 22.54 -8.06
CA PHE A 4 4.88 21.60 -7.13
C PHE A 4 3.37 21.83 -7.04
N LYS A 5 2.92 23.06 -6.78
CA LYS A 5 1.49 23.38 -6.66
C LYS A 5 0.71 23.07 -7.95
N ALA A 6 1.28 23.43 -9.10
CA ALA A 6 0.66 23.18 -10.40
C ALA A 6 0.50 21.69 -10.68
N TYR A 7 1.55 20.90 -10.43
CA TYR A 7 1.49 19.45 -10.62
C TYR A 7 0.63 18.75 -9.59
N PHE A 8 0.63 19.19 -8.34
CA PHE A 8 -0.27 18.63 -7.32
C PHE A 8 -1.75 18.81 -7.71
N LYS A 9 -2.13 20.01 -8.19
CA LYS A 9 -3.48 20.25 -8.71
C LYS A 9 -3.79 19.41 -9.94
N LYS A 10 -2.81 19.24 -10.84
CA LYS A 10 -2.94 18.37 -12.02
C LYS A 10 -3.22 16.93 -11.61
N GLU A 11 -2.46 16.37 -10.64
CA GLU A 11 -2.64 15.00 -10.18
C GLU A 11 -4.02 14.77 -9.55
N ILE A 12 -4.55 15.72 -8.79
CA ILE A 12 -5.92 15.66 -8.26
C ILE A 12 -6.93 15.52 -9.42
N LEU A 13 -6.85 16.41 -10.40
CA LEU A 13 -7.77 16.40 -11.53
C LEU A 13 -7.64 15.12 -12.39
N GLU A 14 -6.42 14.65 -12.60
CA GLU A 14 -6.14 13.42 -13.35
C GLU A 14 -6.64 12.19 -12.58
N SER A 15 -6.52 12.17 -11.26
CA SER A 15 -7.00 11.07 -10.42
C SER A 15 -8.53 10.98 -10.38
N VAL A 16 -9.23 12.13 -10.39
CA VAL A 16 -10.70 12.16 -10.51
C VAL A 16 -11.14 11.69 -11.89
N ARG A 17 -10.57 12.28 -12.96
CA ARG A 17 -10.98 11.96 -14.34
C ARG A 17 -10.62 10.54 -14.77
N GLY A 18 -9.51 10.01 -14.26
CA GLY A 18 -9.03 8.65 -14.54
C GLY A 18 -9.57 7.58 -13.58
N ASN A 19 -10.54 7.91 -12.72
CA ASN A 19 -11.12 7.02 -11.72
C ASN A 19 -10.09 6.36 -10.77
N LYS A 20 -8.87 6.92 -10.66
CA LYS A 20 -7.81 6.36 -9.81
C LYS A 20 -8.23 6.33 -8.34
N TYR A 21 -8.90 7.39 -7.86
CA TYR A 21 -9.42 7.42 -6.50
C TYR A 21 -10.46 6.33 -6.24
N LEU A 22 -11.37 6.12 -7.18
CA LEU A 22 -12.41 5.10 -7.04
C LEU A 22 -11.78 3.69 -6.99
N ILE A 23 -10.84 3.40 -7.89
CA ILE A 23 -10.16 2.09 -7.93
C ILE A 23 -9.37 1.84 -6.63
N LEU A 24 -8.60 2.85 -6.15
CA LEU A 24 -7.84 2.73 -4.92
C LEU A 24 -8.75 2.60 -3.70
N PHE A 25 -9.81 3.39 -3.63
CA PHE A 25 -10.79 3.37 -2.53
C PHE A 25 -11.49 2.01 -2.45
N VAL A 26 -12.12 1.58 -3.56
CA VAL A 26 -12.81 0.29 -3.62
C VAL A 26 -11.84 -0.85 -3.34
N GLY A 27 -10.66 -0.82 -3.95
CA GLY A 27 -9.66 -1.88 -3.80
C GLY A 27 -9.11 -2.05 -2.39
N THR A 28 -9.10 -1.00 -1.57
CA THR A 28 -8.65 -1.09 -0.17
C THR A 28 -9.79 -1.39 0.79
N ILE A 29 -10.97 -0.79 0.60
CA ILE A 29 -12.11 -0.92 1.53
C ILE A 29 -12.88 -2.22 1.30
N PHE A 30 -12.91 -2.75 0.08
CA PHE A 30 -13.62 -3.97 -0.24
C PHE A 30 -13.23 -5.13 0.69
N TRP A 31 -11.94 -5.35 0.91
CA TRP A 31 -11.43 -6.40 1.79
C TRP A 31 -11.77 -6.14 3.26
N ALA A 32 -11.77 -4.87 3.67
CA ALA A 32 -12.15 -4.49 5.03
C ALA A 32 -13.59 -4.91 5.40
N LEU A 33 -14.47 -4.95 4.40
CA LEU A 33 -15.86 -5.39 4.54
C LEU A 33 -16.03 -6.89 4.30
N LEU A 34 -15.42 -7.39 3.23
CA LEU A 34 -15.64 -8.76 2.75
C LEU A 34 -15.10 -9.81 3.74
N ASP A 35 -13.87 -9.62 4.24
CA ASP A 35 -13.20 -10.63 5.06
C ASP A 35 -13.96 -10.97 6.35
N PRO A 36 -14.40 -9.98 7.18
CA PRO A 36 -15.19 -10.29 8.35
C PRO A 36 -16.54 -10.93 8.02
N LEU A 37 -17.17 -10.52 6.90
CA LEU A 37 -18.44 -11.08 6.46
C LEU A 37 -18.30 -12.54 6.00
N VAL A 38 -17.30 -12.82 5.16
CA VAL A 38 -17.04 -14.18 4.65
C VAL A 38 -16.73 -15.12 5.82
N LEU A 39 -15.81 -14.74 6.72
CA LEU A 39 -15.46 -15.58 7.87
C LEU A 39 -16.64 -15.83 8.81
N LYS A 40 -17.60 -14.89 8.92
CA LYS A 40 -18.80 -15.07 9.73
C LYS A 40 -19.85 -15.92 9.04
N LEU A 41 -20.01 -15.79 7.72
CA LEU A 41 -21.05 -16.50 6.95
C LEU A 41 -20.61 -17.90 6.51
N LEU A 42 -19.33 -18.12 6.29
CA LEU A 42 -18.79 -19.39 5.78
C LEU A 42 -19.22 -20.60 6.62
N PRO A 43 -19.15 -20.58 7.98
CA PRO A 43 -19.61 -21.68 8.80
C PRO A 43 -21.11 -21.96 8.65
N LEU A 44 -21.91 -20.89 8.47
CA LEU A 44 -23.36 -21.02 8.30
C LEU A 44 -23.73 -21.65 6.96
N LEU A 45 -23.03 -21.25 5.90
CA LEU A 45 -23.26 -21.78 4.55
C LEU A 45 -22.83 -23.25 4.40
N LEU A 46 -21.74 -23.62 5.07
CA LEU A 46 -21.17 -24.97 4.94
C LEU A 46 -21.69 -25.97 5.96
N LYS A 47 -22.46 -25.54 6.96
CA LYS A 47 -22.99 -26.42 8.04
C LYS A 47 -23.72 -27.66 7.52
N ASN A 48 -24.42 -27.54 6.40
CA ASN A 48 -25.23 -28.64 5.83
C ASN A 48 -24.43 -29.52 4.84
N TYR A 49 -23.21 -29.13 4.47
CA TYR A 49 -22.41 -29.80 3.45
C TYR A 49 -21.17 -30.50 4.01
N LEU A 50 -20.80 -30.21 5.25
CA LEU A 50 -19.56 -30.71 5.85
C LEU A 50 -19.84 -31.74 6.96
N PRO A 51 -19.01 -32.81 7.08
CA PRO A 51 -18.99 -33.68 8.22
C PRO A 51 -18.82 -32.93 9.55
N ALA A 52 -19.37 -33.46 10.63
CA ALA A 52 -19.32 -32.82 11.95
C ALA A 52 -17.89 -32.49 12.43
N ASP A 53 -16.91 -33.32 12.07
CA ASP A 53 -15.52 -33.13 12.44
C ASP A 53 -14.88 -31.84 11.84
N LEU A 54 -15.33 -31.44 10.66
CA LEU A 54 -14.84 -30.21 10.00
C LEU A 54 -15.50 -28.93 10.56
N THR A 55 -16.65 -29.05 11.22
CA THR A 55 -17.32 -27.91 11.87
C THR A 55 -16.49 -27.37 13.03
N VAL A 56 -15.62 -28.19 13.64
CA VAL A 56 -14.68 -27.78 14.70
C VAL A 56 -13.66 -26.79 14.18
N LEU A 57 -13.24 -26.88 12.92
CA LEU A 57 -12.32 -25.92 12.30
C LEU A 57 -12.91 -24.50 12.22
N PHE A 58 -14.22 -24.37 12.09
CA PHE A 58 -14.89 -23.07 12.05
C PHE A 58 -15.01 -22.40 13.41
N SER A 59 -14.88 -23.16 14.51
CA SER A 59 -14.84 -22.61 15.86
C SER A 59 -13.58 -21.77 16.12
N THR A 60 -12.53 -21.96 15.30
CA THR A 60 -11.28 -21.17 15.36
C THR A 60 -11.42 -19.79 14.70
N PHE A 61 -12.49 -19.52 13.94
CA PHE A 61 -12.73 -18.23 13.32
C PHE A 61 -13.13 -17.20 14.39
N ASN A 62 -12.12 -16.55 14.89
CA ASN A 62 -12.25 -15.50 15.89
C ASN A 62 -11.91 -14.14 15.26
N ARG A 63 -11.92 -13.11 16.08
CA ARG A 63 -11.60 -11.74 15.70
C ARG A 63 -10.21 -11.56 15.17
N ASP A 64 -9.25 -12.20 15.82
CA ASP A 64 -7.83 -12.09 15.48
C ASP A 64 -7.57 -12.71 14.12
N THR A 65 -8.21 -13.86 13.84
CA THR A 65 -8.15 -14.48 12.50
C THR A 65 -8.79 -13.60 11.44
N ALA A 66 -9.92 -12.94 11.73
CA ALA A 66 -10.56 -12.02 10.80
C ALA A 66 -9.70 -10.79 10.51
N PHE A 67 -9.06 -10.24 11.54
CA PHE A 67 -8.13 -9.13 11.39
C PHE A 67 -6.87 -9.52 10.61
N GLN A 68 -6.27 -10.68 10.92
CA GLN A 68 -5.10 -11.19 10.19
C GLN A 68 -5.41 -11.51 8.73
N THR A 69 -6.61 -12.03 8.42
CA THR A 69 -7.04 -12.28 7.04
C THR A 69 -7.13 -10.96 6.27
N PHE A 70 -7.77 -9.94 6.84
CA PHE A 70 -7.82 -8.62 6.26
C PHE A 70 -6.42 -8.04 6.00
N LEU A 71 -5.50 -8.14 6.96
CA LEU A 71 -4.12 -7.69 6.78
C LEU A 71 -3.46 -8.40 5.60
N LYS A 72 -3.59 -9.72 5.53
CA LYS A 72 -3.04 -10.54 4.46
C LYS A 72 -3.60 -10.15 3.09
N ASP A 73 -4.92 -10.00 2.98
CA ASP A 73 -5.58 -9.70 1.71
C ASP A 73 -5.33 -8.25 1.28
N LEU A 74 -5.28 -7.31 2.23
CA LEU A 74 -4.84 -5.95 1.95
C LEU A 74 -3.40 -5.93 1.42
N PHE A 75 -2.48 -6.71 2.00
CA PHE A 75 -1.13 -6.82 1.45
C PHE A 75 -1.12 -7.44 0.06
N GLN A 76 -1.76 -8.60 -0.14
CA GLN A 76 -1.70 -9.33 -1.39
C GLN A 76 -2.41 -8.57 -2.51
N ILE A 77 -3.70 -8.32 -2.36
CA ILE A 77 -4.52 -7.76 -3.42
C ILE A 77 -4.42 -6.23 -3.45
N GLY A 78 -4.35 -5.58 -2.29
CA GLY A 78 -4.14 -4.14 -2.21
C GLY A 78 -2.84 -3.70 -2.88
N THR A 79 -1.75 -4.46 -2.72
CA THR A 79 -0.48 -4.18 -3.41
C THR A 79 -0.61 -4.27 -4.92
N ILE A 80 -1.35 -5.28 -5.44
CA ILE A 80 -1.62 -5.41 -6.88
C ILE A 80 -2.40 -4.19 -7.39
N ILE A 81 -3.47 -3.83 -6.69
CA ILE A 81 -4.34 -2.71 -7.09
C ILE A 81 -3.55 -1.40 -7.13
N ILE A 82 -2.78 -1.11 -6.08
CA ILE A 82 -1.96 0.12 -6.00
C ILE A 82 -0.90 0.12 -7.09
N ALA A 83 -0.17 -0.98 -7.28
CA ALA A 83 0.89 -1.06 -8.29
C ALA A 83 0.34 -0.89 -9.71
N LEU A 84 -0.75 -1.56 -10.06
CA LEU A 84 -1.35 -1.47 -11.40
C LEU A 84 -2.01 -0.12 -11.66
N THR A 85 -2.69 0.45 -10.67
CA THR A 85 -3.34 1.77 -10.81
C THR A 85 -2.31 2.90 -11.00
N LEU A 86 -1.14 2.78 -10.37
CA LEU A 86 -0.14 3.83 -10.33
C LEU A 86 1.11 3.52 -11.17
N MET A 87 1.17 2.40 -11.90
CA MET A 87 2.34 1.95 -12.66
C MET A 87 2.88 3.00 -13.66
N GLY A 88 2.00 3.83 -14.20
CA GLY A 88 2.34 4.81 -15.24
C GLY A 88 2.69 6.22 -14.77
N LEU A 89 2.92 6.42 -13.46
CA LEU A 89 3.03 7.78 -12.87
C LEU A 89 4.05 8.70 -13.56
N LEU A 90 5.22 8.21 -13.89
CA LEU A 90 6.25 8.97 -14.59
C LEU A 90 6.47 8.44 -16.01
N SER A 91 6.47 7.11 -16.20
CA SER A 91 6.72 6.49 -17.50
C SER A 91 5.74 6.95 -18.59
N ASN A 92 4.45 7.09 -18.27
CA ASN A 92 3.46 7.59 -19.23
C ASN A 92 3.69 9.06 -19.59
N GLU A 93 4.16 9.88 -18.66
CA GLU A 93 4.47 11.28 -18.96
C GLU A 93 5.71 11.43 -19.83
N VAL A 94 6.71 10.56 -19.58
CA VAL A 94 7.94 10.53 -20.37
C VAL A 94 7.68 9.98 -21.77
N SER A 95 7.02 8.81 -21.86
CA SER A 95 6.75 8.15 -23.15
C SER A 95 5.83 8.95 -24.07
N LEU A 96 4.85 9.64 -23.49
CA LEU A 96 3.92 10.51 -24.22
C LEU A 96 4.44 11.95 -24.41
N LYS A 97 5.71 12.20 -24.07
CA LYS A 97 6.35 13.53 -24.15
C LYS A 97 5.57 14.67 -23.47
N LYS A 98 4.74 14.35 -22.45
CA LYS A 98 3.92 15.36 -21.74
C LYS A 98 4.74 16.36 -20.92
N LEU A 99 6.01 16.05 -20.64
CA LEU A 99 6.91 16.90 -19.86
C LEU A 99 7.71 17.90 -20.69
N VAL A 100 7.76 17.73 -22.02
CA VAL A 100 8.49 18.62 -22.93
C VAL A 100 8.06 20.07 -22.74
N PHE A 101 6.78 20.34 -22.88
CA PHE A 101 6.23 21.70 -22.78
C PHE A 101 6.38 22.32 -21.36
N PRO A 102 6.09 21.64 -20.27
CA PRO A 102 6.35 22.16 -18.94
C PRO A 102 7.83 22.47 -18.67
N TYR A 103 8.74 21.59 -19.09
CA TYR A 103 10.17 21.78 -18.88
C TYR A 103 10.75 22.92 -19.71
N SER A 104 10.31 23.09 -20.95
CA SER A 104 10.68 24.26 -21.78
C SER A 104 10.24 25.59 -21.17
N ARG A 105 9.21 25.57 -20.31
CA ARG A 105 8.73 26.73 -19.53
C ARG A 105 9.33 26.81 -18.12
N GLY A 106 10.39 26.06 -17.84
CA GLY A 106 11.11 26.12 -16.57
C GLY A 106 10.45 25.36 -15.41
N ALA A 107 9.62 24.36 -15.69
CA ALA A 107 9.11 23.50 -14.62
C ALA A 107 10.26 22.69 -14.00
N ASN A 108 10.33 22.68 -12.64
CA ASN A 108 11.35 21.95 -11.92
C ASN A 108 10.98 20.46 -11.80
N PRO A 109 11.82 19.52 -12.27
CA PRO A 109 11.62 18.09 -12.13
C PRO A 109 11.37 17.61 -10.70
N ALA A 110 12.07 18.22 -9.72
CA ALA A 110 11.85 17.91 -8.30
C ALA A 110 10.41 18.22 -7.86
N GLY A 111 9.84 19.34 -8.34
CA GLY A 111 8.46 19.70 -8.06
C GLY A 111 7.45 18.71 -8.65
N VAL A 112 7.75 18.15 -9.82
CA VAL A 112 6.90 17.12 -10.48
C VAL A 112 6.89 15.82 -9.69
N VAL A 113 8.08 15.29 -9.36
CA VAL A 113 8.24 14.01 -8.63
C VAL A 113 7.64 14.11 -7.23
N LEU A 114 7.96 15.19 -6.49
CA LEU A 114 7.45 15.39 -5.14
C LEU A 114 5.92 15.59 -5.11
N ALA A 115 5.36 16.30 -6.09
CA ALA A 115 3.91 16.48 -6.17
C ALA A 115 3.19 15.14 -6.33
N LYS A 116 3.68 14.26 -7.21
CA LYS A 116 3.13 12.93 -7.41
C LYS A 116 3.27 12.06 -6.16
N TYR A 117 4.47 12.01 -5.59
CA TYR A 117 4.74 11.21 -4.40
C TYR A 117 3.82 11.61 -3.24
N ILE A 118 3.81 12.89 -2.86
CA ILE A 118 3.03 13.39 -1.72
C ILE A 118 1.53 13.19 -1.97
N HIS A 119 1.05 13.49 -3.19
CA HIS A 119 -0.35 13.33 -3.54
C HIS A 119 -0.83 11.89 -3.32
N TYR A 120 -0.14 10.91 -3.91
CA TYR A 120 -0.57 9.51 -3.80
C TYR A 120 -0.27 8.90 -2.43
N THR A 121 0.79 9.32 -1.74
CA THR A 121 1.04 8.91 -0.35
C THR A 121 -0.12 9.36 0.56
N VAL A 122 -0.53 10.62 0.48
CA VAL A 122 -1.67 11.12 1.28
C VAL A 122 -2.97 10.40 0.93
N THR A 123 -3.24 10.19 -0.36
CA THR A 123 -4.43 9.48 -0.82
C THR A 123 -4.49 8.05 -0.30
N ILE A 124 -3.40 7.29 -0.47
CA ILE A 124 -3.32 5.89 -0.02
C ILE A 124 -3.41 5.83 1.51
N SER A 125 -2.71 6.72 2.23
CA SER A 125 -2.77 6.79 3.70
C SER A 125 -4.20 7.00 4.21
N LEU A 126 -4.94 7.91 3.59
CA LEU A 126 -6.32 8.17 3.95
C LEU A 126 -7.21 6.93 3.72
N PHE A 127 -7.07 6.27 2.56
CA PHE A 127 -7.88 5.08 2.24
C PHE A 127 -7.54 3.89 3.13
N ILE A 128 -6.25 3.69 3.48
CA ILE A 128 -5.83 2.67 4.44
C ILE A 128 -6.43 2.94 5.82
N LEU A 129 -6.35 4.16 6.32
CA LEU A 129 -6.97 4.52 7.61
C LEU A 129 -8.47 4.21 7.61
N ILE A 130 -9.19 4.60 6.57
CA ILE A 130 -10.61 4.31 6.43
C ILE A 130 -10.85 2.79 6.39
N ALA A 131 -10.05 2.03 5.63
CA ALA A 131 -10.17 0.57 5.55
C ALA A 131 -9.96 -0.09 6.93
N PHE A 132 -8.93 0.31 7.68
CA PHE A 132 -8.69 -0.22 9.03
C PHE A 132 -9.81 0.11 10.01
N LEU A 133 -10.33 1.35 9.99
CA LEU A 133 -11.46 1.75 10.83
C LEU A 133 -12.74 0.99 10.45
N THR A 134 -12.98 0.79 9.17
CA THR A 134 -14.11 0.00 8.67
C THR A 134 -13.99 -1.45 9.14
N ASN A 135 -12.83 -2.07 8.97
CA ASN A 135 -12.57 -3.44 9.39
C ASN A 135 -12.72 -3.59 10.92
N TYR A 136 -12.15 -2.66 11.71
CA TYR A 136 -12.31 -2.59 13.17
C TYR A 136 -13.77 -2.57 13.58
N PHE A 137 -14.59 -1.72 12.96
CA PHE A 137 -16.02 -1.62 13.26
C PHE A 137 -16.76 -2.93 12.96
N TYR A 138 -16.55 -3.52 11.78
CA TYR A 138 -17.23 -4.74 11.37
C TYR A 138 -16.79 -5.96 12.18
N ILE A 139 -15.51 -6.12 12.47
CA ILE A 139 -15.01 -7.22 13.32
C ILE A 139 -15.66 -7.16 14.70
N ASN A 140 -15.67 -6.00 15.35
CA ASN A 140 -16.25 -5.86 16.68
C ASN A 140 -17.79 -6.02 16.70
N ARG A 141 -18.46 -5.80 15.57
CA ARG A 141 -19.91 -5.98 15.44
C ARG A 141 -20.29 -7.43 15.14
N LEU A 142 -19.52 -8.11 14.34
CA LEU A 142 -19.85 -9.46 13.86
C LEU A 142 -19.37 -10.58 14.80
N PHE A 143 -18.27 -10.39 15.50
CA PHE A 143 -17.68 -11.41 16.37
C PHE A 143 -17.91 -11.06 17.84
N THR A 144 -18.43 -12.03 18.62
CA THR A 144 -18.63 -11.94 20.08
C THR A 144 -17.40 -12.46 20.82
N GLY A 145 -17.14 -11.99 22.06
CA GLY A 145 -16.06 -12.56 22.91
C GLY A 145 -14.84 -11.65 23.09
N GLY A 146 -14.97 -10.39 23.50
CA GLY A 146 -13.95 -9.36 23.72
C GLY A 146 -13.97 -8.30 22.61
N MET A 147 -13.17 -7.24 22.61
CA MET A 147 -13.11 -6.23 21.55
C MET A 147 -11.69 -6.09 21.01
N LEU A 148 -11.54 -6.04 19.67
CA LEU A 148 -10.30 -5.56 19.09
C LEU A 148 -10.13 -4.10 19.54
N SER A 149 -8.99 -3.75 20.09
CA SER A 149 -8.73 -2.37 20.51
C SER A 149 -8.56 -1.47 19.27
N ILE A 150 -9.13 -0.27 19.33
CA ILE A 150 -8.91 0.75 18.28
C ILE A 150 -7.43 1.12 18.17
N GLU A 151 -6.70 1.04 19.27
CA GLU A 151 -5.26 1.28 19.32
C GLU A 151 -4.49 0.30 18.44
N ILE A 152 -4.88 -1.00 18.46
CA ILE A 152 -4.31 -2.03 17.60
C ILE A 152 -4.55 -1.70 16.13
N ALA A 153 -5.80 -1.38 15.77
CA ALA A 153 -6.14 -1.03 14.40
C ALA A 153 -5.36 0.21 13.90
N LEU A 154 -5.23 1.24 14.73
CA LEU A 154 -4.48 2.45 14.37
C LEU A 154 -2.98 2.17 14.26
N LYS A 155 -2.38 1.45 15.20
CA LYS A 155 -0.96 1.08 15.15
C LYS A 155 -0.64 0.26 13.90
N SER A 156 -1.45 -0.75 13.60
CA SER A 156 -1.28 -1.56 12.38
C SER A 156 -1.47 -0.74 11.11
N SER A 157 -2.44 0.19 11.08
CA SER A 157 -2.64 1.08 9.94
C SER A 157 -1.44 1.97 9.65
N LEU A 158 -0.77 2.50 10.69
CA LEU A 158 0.45 3.32 10.54
C LEU A 158 1.60 2.51 9.89
N LEU A 159 1.77 1.25 10.28
CA LEU A 159 2.78 0.38 9.69
C LEU A 159 2.47 0.08 8.22
N TYR A 160 1.20 -0.15 7.88
CA TYR A 160 0.76 -0.32 6.49
C TYR A 160 0.95 0.95 5.65
N ILE A 161 0.66 2.12 6.20
CA ILE A 161 0.90 3.42 5.55
C ILE A 161 2.38 3.60 5.22
N LEU A 162 3.26 3.28 6.17
CA LEU A 162 4.71 3.38 5.96
C LEU A 162 5.17 2.39 4.88
N TYR A 163 4.69 1.14 4.93
CA TYR A 163 4.98 0.14 3.91
C TYR A 163 4.57 0.59 2.51
N TYR A 164 3.34 1.07 2.35
CA TYR A 164 2.87 1.55 1.03
C TYR A 164 3.56 2.83 0.58
N SER A 165 4.02 3.66 1.50
CA SER A 165 4.86 4.82 1.18
C SER A 165 6.22 4.40 0.59
N VAL A 166 6.84 3.33 1.13
CA VAL A 166 8.04 2.71 0.55
C VAL A 166 7.74 2.13 -0.83
N LEU A 167 6.68 1.34 -0.95
CA LEU A 167 6.28 0.71 -2.22
C LEU A 167 6.03 1.76 -3.30
N LEU A 168 5.37 2.88 -2.96
CA LEU A 168 5.14 3.99 -3.88
C LEU A 168 6.46 4.67 -4.30
N SER A 169 7.43 4.80 -3.40
CA SER A 169 8.75 5.37 -3.73
C SER A 169 9.50 4.45 -4.71
N ILE A 170 9.42 3.11 -4.52
CA ILE A 170 9.98 2.12 -5.46
C ILE A 170 9.29 2.23 -6.82
N LEU A 171 7.95 2.31 -6.83
CA LEU A 171 7.17 2.44 -8.05
C LEU A 171 7.51 3.70 -8.84
N LEU A 172 7.64 4.84 -8.16
CA LEU A 172 8.06 6.10 -8.79
C LEU A 172 9.46 6.01 -9.37
N CYS A 173 10.39 5.42 -8.63
CA CYS A 173 11.76 5.22 -9.09
C CYS A 173 11.78 4.36 -10.36
N LEU A 174 11.15 3.20 -10.36
CA LEU A 174 11.08 2.30 -11.51
C LEU A 174 10.32 2.93 -12.68
N SER A 175 9.22 3.66 -12.40
CA SER A 175 8.48 4.41 -13.42
C SER A 175 9.30 5.53 -14.07
N SER A 176 10.34 6.04 -13.40
CA SER A 176 11.29 6.99 -13.99
C SER A 176 12.33 6.34 -14.89
N LEU A 177 12.61 5.04 -14.68
CA LEU A 177 13.60 4.27 -15.43
C LEU A 177 13.00 3.62 -16.68
N PHE A 178 11.81 3.05 -16.56
CA PHE A 178 11.17 2.30 -17.64
C PHE A 178 10.26 3.20 -18.49
N LYS A 179 10.34 3.03 -19.81
CA LYS A 179 9.46 3.73 -20.76
C LYS A 179 8.01 3.21 -20.71
N ARG A 180 7.81 1.94 -20.30
CA ARG A 180 6.48 1.30 -20.21
C ARG A 180 6.09 1.16 -18.75
N GLY A 181 4.98 1.77 -18.34
CA GLY A 181 4.47 1.72 -16.97
C GLY A 181 4.20 0.30 -16.47
N LEU A 182 3.71 -0.58 -17.35
CA LEU A 182 3.43 -1.98 -17.02
C LEU A 182 4.67 -2.71 -16.48
N ILE A 183 5.85 -2.48 -17.08
CA ILE A 183 7.10 -3.09 -16.61
C ILE A 183 7.42 -2.60 -15.19
N ALA A 184 7.28 -1.29 -14.93
CA ALA A 184 7.49 -0.74 -13.59
C ALA A 184 6.53 -1.36 -12.56
N GLY A 185 5.24 -1.48 -12.90
CA GLY A 185 4.24 -2.09 -12.02
C GLY A 185 4.55 -3.56 -11.70
N ILE A 186 4.82 -4.39 -12.73
CA ILE A 186 5.15 -5.80 -12.52
C ILE A 186 6.44 -5.95 -11.69
N THR A 187 7.47 -5.15 -11.97
CA THR A 187 8.73 -5.22 -11.22
C THR A 187 8.52 -4.89 -9.74
N VAL A 188 7.67 -3.90 -9.42
CA VAL A 188 7.31 -3.58 -8.02
C VAL A 188 6.60 -4.74 -7.34
N LEU A 189 5.66 -5.40 -8.05
CA LEU A 189 4.96 -6.57 -7.51
C LEU A 189 5.92 -7.71 -7.20
N VAL A 190 6.79 -8.04 -8.16
CA VAL A 190 7.81 -9.09 -7.98
C VAL A 190 8.71 -8.74 -6.79
N LEU A 191 9.21 -7.52 -6.69
CA LEU A 191 10.03 -7.09 -5.56
C LEU A 191 9.27 -7.17 -4.23
N GLY A 192 8.04 -6.66 -4.17
CA GLY A 192 7.23 -6.67 -2.95
C GLY A 192 6.97 -8.07 -2.41
N TYR A 193 6.60 -9.01 -3.29
CA TYR A 193 6.36 -10.40 -2.88
C TYR A 193 7.65 -11.16 -2.59
N THR A 194 8.70 -10.98 -3.38
CA THR A 194 10.00 -11.63 -3.13
C THR A 194 10.59 -11.19 -1.79
N LEU A 195 10.51 -9.90 -1.46
CA LEU A 195 10.98 -9.41 -0.16
C LEU A 195 10.21 -10.02 1.02
N SER A 196 8.95 -10.43 0.83
CA SER A 196 8.17 -11.12 1.88
C SER A 196 8.73 -12.49 2.23
N ILE A 197 9.35 -13.19 1.27
CA ILE A 197 9.99 -14.49 1.52
C ILE A 197 11.17 -14.34 2.49
N PHE A 198 11.90 -13.24 2.40
CA PHE A 198 13.04 -12.97 3.28
C PHE A 198 12.66 -12.69 4.75
N ASN A 199 11.38 -12.44 5.05
CA ASN A 199 10.92 -12.33 6.43
C ASN A 199 11.12 -13.60 7.27
N GLN A 200 11.35 -14.76 6.61
CA GLN A 200 11.66 -16.02 7.30
C GLN A 200 13.06 -16.00 7.96
N PHE A 201 13.97 -15.19 7.45
CA PHE A 201 15.33 -15.09 7.96
C PHE A 201 15.43 -14.07 9.09
N LYS A 202 15.56 -14.54 10.35
CA LYS A 202 15.56 -13.70 11.57
C LYS A 202 16.59 -12.56 11.55
N VAL A 203 17.76 -12.76 10.94
CA VAL A 203 18.85 -11.77 10.89
C VAL A 203 18.53 -10.61 9.96
N VAL A 204 17.90 -10.88 8.81
CA VAL A 204 17.68 -9.90 7.74
C VAL A 204 16.33 -9.20 7.88
N ARG A 205 15.32 -9.88 8.43
CA ARG A 205 13.94 -9.39 8.45
C ARG A 205 13.78 -7.99 9.06
N ALA A 206 14.52 -7.69 10.14
CA ALA A 206 14.43 -6.40 10.85
C ALA A 206 14.92 -5.20 10.00
N TYR A 207 15.60 -5.46 8.89
CA TYR A 207 16.08 -4.44 7.96
C TYR A 207 15.21 -4.30 6.71
N LEU A 208 14.18 -5.13 6.55
CA LEU A 208 13.31 -5.13 5.38
C LEU A 208 12.01 -4.37 5.65
N PRO A 209 11.52 -3.54 4.72
CA PRO A 209 10.22 -2.86 4.86
C PRO A 209 9.05 -3.81 5.07
N ASN A 210 9.10 -5.04 4.55
CA ASN A 210 8.07 -6.06 4.72
C ASN A 210 7.93 -6.55 6.19
N TYR A 211 8.92 -6.29 7.04
CA TYR A 211 8.81 -6.57 8.48
C TYR A 211 7.74 -5.70 9.16
N LEU A 212 7.45 -4.51 8.62
CA LEU A 212 6.34 -3.67 9.07
C LEU A 212 5.01 -4.42 9.01
N LEU A 213 4.78 -5.18 7.92
CA LEU A 213 3.55 -5.98 7.74
C LEU A 213 3.49 -7.14 8.74
N PHE A 214 4.61 -7.80 8.96
CA PHE A 214 4.71 -8.88 9.95
C PHE A 214 4.37 -8.36 11.35
N LYS A 215 4.93 -7.21 11.74
CA LYS A 215 4.66 -6.58 13.03
C LYS A 215 3.24 -6.01 13.15
N ALA A 216 2.64 -5.54 12.07
CA ALA A 216 1.24 -5.11 12.05
C ALA A 216 0.27 -6.26 12.40
N ALA A 217 0.65 -7.52 12.09
CA ALA A 217 -0.13 -8.71 12.41
C ALA A 217 0.13 -9.27 13.83
N ASP A 218 1.15 -8.80 14.52
CA ASP A 218 1.52 -9.21 15.89
C ASP A 218 0.74 -8.38 16.92
N ILE A 219 -0.51 -8.79 17.18
CA ILE A 219 -1.49 -8.03 17.99
C ILE A 219 -0.97 -7.69 19.39
N GLY A 220 -0.10 -8.53 19.98
CA GLY A 220 0.45 -8.32 21.33
C GLY A 220 1.63 -7.34 21.40
N HIS A 221 2.42 -7.22 20.33
CA HIS A 221 3.71 -6.52 20.30
C HIS A 221 3.92 -5.72 19.02
N ILE A 222 2.92 -4.92 18.62
CA ILE A 222 2.95 -4.15 17.35
C ILE A 222 4.14 -3.16 17.36
N PHE A 223 4.27 -2.37 18.43
CA PHE A 223 5.39 -1.45 18.61
C PHE A 223 6.37 -1.98 19.64
N ASP A 224 7.44 -2.56 19.13
CA ASP A 224 8.56 -3.09 19.88
C ASP A 224 9.86 -2.42 19.40
N ASN A 225 10.90 -2.42 20.25
CA ASN A 225 12.21 -1.85 19.91
C ASN A 225 12.82 -2.46 18.63
N SER A 226 12.40 -3.67 18.25
CA SER A 226 12.80 -4.33 17.01
C SER A 226 12.30 -3.63 15.73
N LEU A 227 11.30 -2.73 15.83
CA LEU A 227 10.78 -1.94 14.71
C LEU A 227 11.65 -0.73 14.36
N ILE A 228 12.41 -0.21 15.32
CA ILE A 228 13.16 1.05 15.12
C ILE A 228 14.09 0.98 13.89
N PRO A 229 14.91 -0.09 13.71
CA PRO A 229 15.74 -0.21 12.51
C PRO A 229 14.93 -0.21 11.21
N THR A 230 13.83 -0.96 11.19
CA THR A 230 12.97 -1.07 10.01
C THR A 230 12.36 0.28 9.62
N VAL A 231 11.89 1.05 10.59
CA VAL A 231 11.31 2.38 10.36
C VAL A 231 12.36 3.33 9.80
N ILE A 232 13.55 3.39 10.42
CA ILE A 232 14.65 4.25 9.97
C ILE A 232 15.05 3.89 8.54
N ILE A 233 15.26 2.61 8.26
CA ILE A 233 15.64 2.13 6.93
C ILE A 233 14.54 2.43 5.91
N SER A 234 13.27 2.29 6.26
CA SER A 234 12.15 2.62 5.39
C SER A 234 12.17 4.10 4.99
N PHE A 235 12.39 5.01 5.93
CA PHE A 235 12.54 6.43 5.61
C PHE A 235 13.77 6.73 4.76
N CYS A 236 14.92 6.09 5.05
CA CYS A 236 16.12 6.21 4.24
C CYS A 236 15.87 5.75 2.78
N ILE A 237 15.20 4.61 2.60
CA ILE A 237 14.84 4.08 1.26
C ILE A 237 13.95 5.09 0.53
N ILE A 238 12.92 5.63 1.16
CA ILE A 238 12.02 6.64 0.57
C ILE A 238 12.82 7.84 0.06
N ILE A 239 13.67 8.41 0.92
CA ILE A 239 14.46 9.59 0.59
C ILE A 239 15.42 9.30 -0.58
N LEU A 240 16.14 8.19 -0.53
CA LEU A 240 17.09 7.78 -1.58
C LEU A 240 16.40 7.56 -2.92
N LEU A 241 15.27 6.83 -2.94
CA LEU A 241 14.56 6.53 -4.18
C LEU A 241 13.90 7.77 -4.80
N ILE A 242 13.35 8.66 -3.98
CA ILE A 242 12.81 9.94 -4.46
C ILE A 242 13.93 10.81 -5.03
N PHE A 243 15.06 10.91 -4.33
CA PHE A 243 16.22 11.66 -4.80
C PHE A 243 16.74 11.12 -6.14
N PHE A 244 16.89 9.80 -6.25
CA PHE A 244 17.27 9.13 -7.50
C PHE A 244 16.27 9.40 -8.64
N SER A 245 14.97 9.34 -8.35
CA SER A 245 13.92 9.67 -9.32
C SER A 245 14.05 11.11 -9.82
N ILE A 246 14.32 12.07 -8.94
CA ILE A 246 14.54 13.47 -9.30
C ILE A 246 15.77 13.62 -10.19
N LEU A 247 16.89 12.98 -9.84
CA LEU A 247 18.11 13.02 -10.65
C LEU A 247 17.89 12.45 -12.04
N ARG A 248 17.15 11.34 -12.14
CA ARG A 248 16.80 10.72 -13.41
C ARG A 248 15.92 11.63 -14.26
N MET A 249 14.92 12.27 -13.66
CA MET A 249 14.02 13.17 -14.37
C MET A 249 14.71 14.45 -14.84
N LYS A 250 15.79 14.89 -14.19
CA LYS A 250 16.63 16.01 -14.66
C LYS A 250 17.43 15.67 -15.92
N LYS A 251 17.78 14.38 -16.11
CA LYS A 251 18.60 13.90 -17.25
C LYS A 251 17.75 13.47 -18.45
N ILE A 252 16.43 13.56 -18.36
CA ILE A 252 15.56 13.25 -19.49
C ILE A 252 15.63 14.41 -20.44
N ASP A 253 16.26 14.16 -21.61
CA ASP A 253 16.31 15.10 -22.71
C ASP A 253 14.90 15.44 -23.16
N VAL A 254 14.64 16.73 -23.26
CA VAL A 254 13.37 17.33 -23.65
C VAL A 254 13.29 17.40 -25.20
N ALA A 255 14.23 16.76 -25.90
CA ALA A 255 14.30 16.72 -27.36
C ALA A 255 13.34 15.68 -27.99
#